data_45b4ca4a5c055445e0405706364e5c9c
#
_entry.id   45b4ca4a5c055445e0405706364e5c9c
#
_cell.length_a   1.000
_cell.length_b   1.000
_cell.length_c   1.000
_cell.angle_alpha   90.00
_cell.angle_beta   90.00
_cell.angle_gamma   90.00
#
_symmetry.space_group_name_H-M   'P 1'
#
loop_
_entity.id
_entity.type
_entity.pdbx_description
1 polymer ?
#
loop_
_entity_poly.entity_id
_entity_poly.type
_entity_poly.pdbx_seq_one_letter_code
_entity_poly.pdbx_strand_id
1 'polypeptide(L)'
;MAKEAKESNEPTSRSTEKQKALDTALAQIERQFGKGAVMKMSERSIAAIEVISTGSVTLDIALGIGGLPRGRVVEIYGPESSGKTTLALHVIANAQKAGGIAAFIDAEHAFDAEYAKKLGVDIDALLVSQPDTGEQALEIMDMLVRSGAIDIVVVDSVAALVPRAEIEGEMGDSHMGLQARLMSQALRKMTGALHQSNTTAIFINQLRDKIGVFFGSPETTTGGKALKFYASVRLDVRRIETLKDGQDAVGNRTRVKVVKNKVAPPFKQAEFDIIYGVGISREGSLIDMGVEIGIVKKSGAWFTYEGDQLGQGKENARAFLIDNPDLANDIETKIRTSYVPAEVDPALAAAVDEATADVEF
;
A
#
# COMPACT_ATOMS: atom_id res chain seq x y z
N MET A 1 -23.66 59.65 -12.94
CA MET A 1 -22.31 59.75 -12.40
C MET A 1 -22.25 59.01 -11.07
N ALA A 2 -21.90 57.79 -11.09
CA ALA A 2 -21.64 57.00 -9.89
C ALA A 2 -20.12 56.81 -9.76
N LYS A 3 -19.56 57.30 -8.66
CA LYS A 3 -18.15 57.14 -8.31
C LYS A 3 -17.95 55.76 -7.72
N GLU A 4 -17.22 54.91 -8.43
CA GLU A 4 -16.65 53.68 -7.87
C GLU A 4 -15.58 54.04 -6.85
N ALA A 5 -15.79 53.64 -5.59
CA ALA A 5 -14.79 53.69 -4.55
C ALA A 5 -13.86 52.45 -4.72
N LYS A 6 -12.60 52.67 -5.10
CA LYS A 6 -11.52 51.71 -4.95
C LYS A 6 -11.23 51.53 -3.45
N GLU A 7 -11.61 50.42 -2.87
CA GLU A 7 -11.07 49.97 -1.57
C GLU A 7 -9.59 49.61 -1.75
N SER A 8 -8.73 50.45 -1.21
CA SER A 8 -7.30 50.18 -1.05
C SER A 8 -7.13 49.19 0.09
N ASN A 9 -6.72 47.98 -0.23
CA ASN A 9 -6.41 46.92 0.73
C ASN A 9 -5.01 47.16 1.35
N GLU A 10 -4.88 48.18 2.21
CA GLU A 10 -3.68 48.39 3.03
C GLU A 10 -3.65 47.35 4.17
N PRO A 11 -2.54 46.59 4.37
CA PRO A 11 -2.44 45.67 5.47
C PRO A 11 -2.51 46.43 6.80
N THR A 12 -3.50 46.09 7.61
CA THR A 12 -3.70 46.71 8.92
C THR A 12 -2.43 46.48 9.78
N SER A 13 -2.04 47.48 10.60
CA SER A 13 -0.85 47.42 11.48
C SER A 13 -0.74 46.15 12.31
N ARG A 14 -1.86 45.54 12.67
CA ARG A 14 -1.97 44.26 13.38
C ARG A 14 -1.54 43.07 12.53
N SER A 15 -1.62 43.12 11.20
CA SER A 15 -1.14 42.02 10.31
C SER A 15 0.38 42.06 10.17
N THR A 16 0.99 43.25 10.14
CA THR A 16 2.44 43.44 10.10
C THR A 16 3.14 43.05 11.41
N GLU A 17 2.52 43.29 12.56
CA GLU A 17 3.05 42.84 13.85
C GLU A 17 3.02 41.31 14.01
N LYS A 18 1.93 40.67 13.55
CA LYS A 18 1.82 39.20 13.52
C LYS A 18 2.87 38.56 12.62
N GLN A 19 3.11 39.17 11.44
CA GLN A 19 4.12 38.66 10.52
C GLN A 19 5.52 38.73 11.11
N LYS A 20 5.90 39.87 11.72
CA LYS A 20 7.19 40.02 12.41
C LYS A 20 7.38 39.02 13.57
N ALA A 21 6.31 38.77 14.34
CA ALA A 21 6.36 37.78 15.41
C ALA A 21 6.54 36.36 14.84
N LEU A 22 5.86 36.01 13.73
CA LEU A 22 6.01 34.72 13.04
C LEU A 22 7.44 34.55 12.49
N ASP A 23 7.98 35.57 11.82
CA ASP A 23 9.34 35.51 11.25
C ASP A 23 10.40 35.32 12.35
N THR A 24 10.20 35.99 13.50
CA THR A 24 11.08 35.79 14.66
C THR A 24 11.00 34.39 15.22
N ALA A 25 9.78 33.79 15.32
CA ALA A 25 9.58 32.44 15.78
C ALA A 25 10.20 31.42 14.81
N LEU A 26 10.01 31.60 13.49
CA LEU A 26 10.62 30.75 12.46
C LEU A 26 12.15 30.77 12.53
N ALA A 27 12.75 31.95 12.67
CA ALA A 27 14.21 32.08 12.83
C ALA A 27 14.73 31.39 14.10
N GLN A 28 13.99 31.43 15.21
CA GLN A 28 14.34 30.69 16.44
C GLN A 28 14.24 29.17 16.24
N ILE A 29 13.17 28.69 15.59
CA ILE A 29 12.97 27.27 15.28
C ILE A 29 14.12 26.77 14.38
N GLU A 30 14.47 27.49 13.33
CA GLU A 30 15.58 27.12 12.45
C GLU A 30 16.93 27.04 13.19
N ARG A 31 17.18 27.94 14.11
CA ARG A 31 18.41 27.90 14.94
C ARG A 31 18.44 26.70 15.87
N GLN A 32 17.32 26.32 16.42
CA GLN A 32 17.21 25.24 17.42
C GLN A 32 17.09 23.85 16.81
N PHE A 33 16.37 23.72 15.69
CA PHE A 33 15.99 22.43 15.09
C PHE A 33 16.55 22.21 13.68
N GLY A 34 17.25 23.21 13.11
CA GLY A 34 17.82 23.16 11.77
C GLY A 34 16.89 23.70 10.68
N LYS A 35 17.45 23.96 9.50
CA LYS A 35 16.71 24.43 8.33
C LYS A 35 15.69 23.37 7.90
N GLY A 36 14.46 23.82 7.58
CA GLY A 36 13.38 22.93 7.12
C GLY A 36 12.57 22.30 8.25
N ALA A 37 12.85 22.62 9.54
CA ALA A 37 12.01 22.18 10.66
C ALA A 37 10.56 22.69 10.56
N VAL A 38 10.36 23.87 9.98
CA VAL A 38 9.07 24.43 9.59
C VAL A 38 9.21 24.98 8.18
N MET A 39 8.30 24.63 7.29
CA MET A 39 8.26 25.13 5.92
C MET A 39 6.83 25.44 5.50
N LYS A 40 6.64 26.38 4.61
CA LYS A 40 5.34 26.63 3.99
C LYS A 40 5.06 25.53 2.97
N MET A 41 3.81 25.07 2.89
CA MET A 41 3.42 24.03 1.92
C MET A 41 3.62 24.49 0.46
N SER A 42 3.54 25.80 0.17
CA SER A 42 3.84 26.38 -1.14
C SER A 42 5.33 26.26 -1.55
N GLU A 43 6.22 26.13 -0.58
CA GLU A 43 7.67 25.97 -0.81
C GLU A 43 8.08 24.50 -0.92
N ARG A 44 7.16 23.58 -0.65
CA ARG A 44 7.40 22.15 -0.77
C ARG A 44 7.03 21.70 -2.17
N SER A 45 8.04 21.33 -2.97
CA SER A 45 7.77 20.51 -4.16
C SER A 45 6.97 19.29 -3.72
N ILE A 46 5.76 19.10 -4.27
CA ILE A 46 4.95 17.90 -4.03
C ILE A 46 5.62 16.77 -4.81
N ALA A 47 6.69 16.21 -4.22
CA ALA A 47 7.31 15.02 -4.78
C ALA A 47 6.26 13.91 -4.83
N ALA A 48 6.14 13.24 -5.96
CA ALA A 48 5.30 12.06 -6.11
C ALA A 48 5.70 11.04 -5.02
N ILE A 49 4.70 10.45 -4.39
CA ILE A 49 4.94 9.41 -3.37
C ILE A 49 5.50 8.18 -4.10
N GLU A 50 6.70 7.77 -3.76
CA GLU A 50 7.26 6.53 -4.26
C GLU A 50 6.43 5.33 -3.79
N VAL A 51 6.29 4.33 -4.66
CA VAL A 51 5.44 3.18 -4.41
C VAL A 51 6.13 1.87 -4.75
N ILE A 52 5.62 0.78 -4.18
CA ILE A 52 5.91 -0.59 -4.59
C ILE A 52 4.64 -1.17 -5.18
N SER A 53 4.69 -1.64 -6.44
CA SER A 53 3.54 -2.29 -7.09
C SER A 53 3.10 -3.53 -6.32
N THR A 54 1.80 -3.75 -6.23
CA THR A 54 1.22 -4.93 -5.59
C THR A 54 1.27 -6.19 -6.46
N GLY A 55 1.62 -6.04 -7.74
CA GLY A 55 1.53 -7.10 -8.73
C GLY A 55 0.13 -7.27 -9.32
N SER A 56 -0.85 -6.55 -8.81
CA SER A 56 -2.21 -6.46 -9.35
C SER A 56 -2.47 -5.05 -9.85
N VAL A 57 -2.64 -4.90 -11.17
CA VAL A 57 -2.95 -3.61 -11.81
C VAL A 57 -4.23 -3.02 -11.24
N THR A 58 -5.25 -3.85 -10.99
CA THR A 58 -6.53 -3.43 -10.40
C THR A 58 -6.34 -2.84 -9.01
N LEU A 59 -5.49 -3.47 -8.17
CA LEU A 59 -5.23 -2.98 -6.83
C LEU A 59 -4.34 -1.73 -6.82
N ASP A 60 -3.33 -1.67 -7.70
CA ASP A 60 -2.48 -0.49 -7.86
C ASP A 60 -3.31 0.75 -8.22
N ILE A 61 -4.29 0.60 -9.12
CA ILE A 61 -5.24 1.65 -9.49
C ILE A 61 -6.20 1.99 -8.34
N ALA A 62 -6.71 0.98 -7.62
CA ALA A 62 -7.59 1.21 -6.47
C ALA A 62 -6.89 1.96 -5.34
N LEU A 63 -5.58 1.79 -5.18
CA LEU A 63 -4.74 2.53 -4.24
C LEU A 63 -4.56 4.00 -4.63
N GLY A 64 -4.77 4.37 -5.90
CA GLY A 64 -4.80 5.74 -6.39
C GLY A 64 -3.45 6.42 -6.60
N ILE A 65 -2.36 5.74 -6.22
CA ILE A 65 -0.97 6.21 -6.39
C ILE A 65 -0.10 5.19 -7.14
N GLY A 66 -0.69 4.11 -7.66
CA GLY A 66 0.00 3.10 -8.45
C GLY A 66 0.68 1.97 -7.67
N GLY A 67 0.46 1.86 -6.35
CA GLY A 67 1.02 0.80 -5.50
C GLY A 67 0.94 1.12 -4.02
N LEU A 68 1.66 0.38 -3.20
CA LEU A 68 1.79 0.63 -1.77
C LEU A 68 2.82 1.75 -1.51
N PRO A 69 2.49 2.75 -0.65
CA PRO A 69 3.37 3.88 -0.40
C PRO A 69 4.65 3.46 0.32
N ARG A 70 5.81 3.94 -0.12
CA ARG A 70 7.08 3.79 0.58
C ARG A 70 7.11 4.63 1.86
N GLY A 71 7.90 4.20 2.83
CA GLY A 71 8.05 4.91 4.11
C GLY A 71 6.81 4.85 5.01
N ARG A 72 5.91 3.89 4.80
CA ARG A 72 4.61 3.81 5.49
C ARG A 72 4.31 2.42 6.04
N VAL A 73 3.42 2.40 7.03
CA VAL A 73 2.83 1.18 7.57
C VAL A 73 1.59 0.82 6.76
N VAL A 74 1.50 -0.43 6.33
CA VAL A 74 0.38 -1.04 5.62
C VAL A 74 -0.13 -2.22 6.44
N GLU A 75 -1.44 -2.34 6.62
CA GLU A 75 -2.07 -3.52 7.20
C GLU A 75 -2.86 -4.27 6.12
N ILE A 76 -2.55 -5.56 5.94
CA ILE A 76 -3.29 -6.49 5.07
C ILE A 76 -4.00 -7.49 5.98
N TYR A 77 -5.33 -7.50 5.98
CA TYR A 77 -6.09 -8.37 6.86
C TYR A 77 -7.27 -9.03 6.14
N GLY A 78 -7.76 -10.11 6.71
CA GLY A 78 -8.88 -10.88 6.16
C GLY A 78 -8.96 -12.27 6.76
N PRO A 79 -9.95 -13.06 6.35
CA PRO A 79 -10.09 -14.46 6.75
C PRO A 79 -8.88 -15.30 6.38
N GLU A 80 -8.78 -16.48 6.94
CA GLU A 80 -7.81 -17.49 6.53
C GLU A 80 -8.00 -17.86 5.05
N SER A 81 -6.89 -18.21 4.38
CA SER A 81 -6.89 -18.59 2.96
C SER A 81 -7.50 -17.55 2.00
N SER A 82 -7.54 -16.27 2.38
CA SER A 82 -8.03 -15.18 1.51
C SER A 82 -6.99 -14.62 0.53
N GLY A 83 -5.71 -15.04 0.61
CA GLY A 83 -4.62 -14.59 -0.25
C GLY A 83 -3.75 -13.45 0.32
N LYS A 84 -3.78 -13.21 1.64
CA LYS A 84 -3.00 -12.15 2.30
C LYS A 84 -1.48 -12.33 2.10
N THR A 85 -0.96 -13.50 2.44
CA THR A 85 0.46 -13.84 2.27
C THR A 85 0.86 -13.84 0.80
N THR A 86 0.01 -14.36 -0.09
CA THR A 86 0.23 -14.31 -1.54
C THR A 86 0.40 -12.87 -2.03
N LEU A 87 -0.50 -11.96 -1.62
CA LEU A 87 -0.40 -10.55 -1.97
C LEU A 87 0.90 -9.92 -1.44
N ALA A 88 1.28 -10.19 -0.18
CA ALA A 88 2.51 -9.67 0.41
C ALA A 88 3.76 -10.18 -0.31
N LEU A 89 3.79 -11.46 -0.69
CA LEU A 89 4.89 -12.05 -1.46
C LEU A 89 5.01 -11.44 -2.87
N HIS A 90 3.91 -11.13 -3.54
CA HIS A 90 3.96 -10.37 -4.81
C HIS A 90 4.53 -8.96 -4.63
N VAL A 91 4.21 -8.28 -3.52
CA VAL A 91 4.83 -6.96 -3.22
C VAL A 91 6.32 -7.11 -3.00
N ILE A 92 6.77 -8.13 -2.27
CA ILE A 92 8.20 -8.45 -2.10
C ILE A 92 8.87 -8.68 -3.46
N ALA A 93 8.30 -9.54 -4.29
CA ALA A 93 8.85 -9.86 -5.62
C ALA A 93 8.98 -8.58 -6.48
N ASN A 94 8.00 -7.67 -6.43
CA ASN A 94 8.07 -6.41 -7.17
C ASN A 94 9.09 -5.43 -6.58
N ALA A 95 9.25 -5.39 -5.24
CA ALA A 95 10.31 -4.61 -4.61
C ALA A 95 11.70 -5.10 -5.05
N GLN A 96 11.94 -6.41 -5.04
CA GLN A 96 13.20 -7.02 -5.48
C GLN A 96 13.46 -6.80 -6.97
N LYS A 97 12.44 -6.92 -7.84
CA LYS A 97 12.55 -6.61 -9.27
C LYS A 97 12.97 -5.15 -9.54
N ALA A 98 12.59 -4.24 -8.66
CA ALA A 98 13.02 -2.84 -8.70
C ALA A 98 14.42 -2.61 -8.07
N GLY A 99 15.14 -3.67 -7.70
CA GLY A 99 16.47 -3.61 -7.07
C GLY A 99 16.44 -3.38 -5.56
N GLY A 100 15.26 -3.47 -4.92
CA GLY A 100 15.11 -3.27 -3.48
C GLY A 100 15.43 -4.51 -2.66
N ILE A 101 15.80 -4.30 -1.39
CA ILE A 101 16.06 -5.35 -0.41
C ILE A 101 14.81 -5.60 0.43
N ALA A 102 14.43 -6.88 0.56
CA ALA A 102 13.23 -7.30 1.27
C ALA A 102 13.55 -8.15 2.49
N ALA A 103 12.76 -7.98 3.55
CA ALA A 103 12.79 -8.82 4.73
C ALA A 103 11.41 -9.42 5.03
N PHE A 104 11.38 -10.67 5.50
CA PHE A 104 10.19 -11.39 5.91
C PHE A 104 10.36 -11.89 7.34
N ILE A 105 9.50 -11.46 8.24
CA ILE A 105 9.47 -11.90 9.63
C ILE A 105 8.33 -12.89 9.76
N ASP A 106 8.70 -14.17 9.80
CA ASP A 106 7.78 -15.31 9.86
C ASP A 106 7.51 -15.70 11.31
N ALA A 107 6.54 -15.01 11.92
CA ALA A 107 6.12 -15.32 13.28
C ALA A 107 5.20 -16.55 13.39
N GLU A 108 4.65 -17.03 12.28
CA GLU A 108 3.84 -18.25 12.23
C GLU A 108 4.69 -19.51 11.98
N HIS A 109 5.98 -19.36 11.63
CA HIS A 109 6.89 -20.45 11.24
C HIS A 109 6.34 -21.29 10.08
N ALA A 110 5.69 -20.65 9.11
CA ALA A 110 4.96 -21.27 8.01
C ALA A 110 5.41 -20.77 6.63
N PHE A 111 6.58 -20.14 6.54
CA PHE A 111 7.10 -19.62 5.27
C PHE A 111 7.42 -20.75 4.29
N ASP A 112 6.77 -20.74 3.12
CA ASP A 112 7.00 -21.68 2.03
C ASP A 112 7.89 -21.03 0.97
N ALA A 113 9.17 -21.39 0.96
CA ALA A 113 10.17 -20.87 0.03
C ALA A 113 9.87 -21.27 -1.43
N GLU A 114 9.36 -22.50 -1.67
CA GLU A 114 9.03 -22.96 -3.01
C GLU A 114 7.83 -22.20 -3.58
N TYR A 115 6.84 -21.91 -2.74
CA TYR A 115 5.73 -21.07 -3.14
C TYR A 115 6.16 -19.62 -3.40
N ALA A 116 6.99 -19.04 -2.52
CA ALA A 116 7.51 -17.69 -2.71
C ALA A 116 8.29 -17.56 -4.03
N LYS A 117 9.14 -18.56 -4.35
CA LYS A 117 9.89 -18.62 -5.61
C LYS A 117 8.96 -18.65 -6.83
N LYS A 118 7.88 -19.42 -6.78
CA LYS A 118 6.87 -19.48 -7.86
C LYS A 118 6.18 -18.15 -8.09
N LEU A 119 6.03 -17.31 -7.04
CA LEU A 119 5.48 -15.96 -7.12
C LEU A 119 6.50 -14.92 -7.61
N GLY A 120 7.74 -15.35 -7.90
CA GLY A 120 8.81 -14.49 -8.41
C GLY A 120 9.66 -13.82 -7.34
N VAL A 121 9.59 -14.27 -6.08
CA VAL A 121 10.49 -13.83 -5.01
C VAL A 121 11.88 -14.45 -5.24
N ASP A 122 12.90 -13.60 -5.21
CA ASP A 122 14.29 -14.04 -5.11
C ASP A 122 14.55 -14.49 -3.67
N ILE A 123 14.49 -15.81 -3.45
CA ILE A 123 14.65 -16.40 -2.12
C ILE A 123 16.09 -16.34 -1.63
N ASP A 124 17.07 -16.28 -2.54
CA ASP A 124 18.50 -16.20 -2.18
C ASP A 124 18.85 -14.80 -1.65
N ALA A 125 18.13 -13.77 -2.10
CA ALA A 125 18.28 -12.40 -1.64
C ALA A 125 17.29 -12.00 -0.54
N LEU A 126 16.31 -12.84 -0.19
CA LEU A 126 15.30 -12.53 0.84
C LEU A 126 15.87 -12.74 2.25
N LEU A 127 15.79 -11.71 3.09
CA LEU A 127 16.11 -11.85 4.51
C LEU A 127 14.91 -12.46 5.24
N VAL A 128 15.07 -13.65 5.82
CA VAL A 128 14.00 -14.31 6.59
C VAL A 128 14.41 -14.41 8.06
N SER A 129 13.49 -14.07 8.97
CA SER A 129 13.66 -14.22 10.41
C SER A 129 12.45 -14.97 10.98
N GLN A 130 12.72 -15.95 11.87
CA GLN A 130 11.71 -16.73 12.58
C GLN A 130 11.88 -16.53 14.10
N PRO A 131 11.32 -15.45 14.64
CA PRO A 131 11.47 -15.08 16.04
C PRO A 131 10.59 -15.93 16.97
N ASP A 132 11.08 -16.21 18.18
CA ASP A 132 10.34 -16.96 19.20
C ASP A 132 9.33 -16.09 19.95
N THR A 133 9.52 -14.78 20.00
CA THR A 133 8.66 -13.84 20.74
C THR A 133 8.29 -12.61 19.92
N GLY A 134 7.18 -11.97 20.24
CA GLY A 134 6.75 -10.73 19.60
C GLY A 134 7.75 -9.58 19.80
N GLU A 135 8.39 -9.50 20.98
CA GLU A 135 9.44 -8.53 21.26
C GLU A 135 10.63 -8.71 20.32
N GLN A 136 11.11 -9.95 20.17
CA GLN A 136 12.23 -10.26 19.25
C GLN A 136 11.88 -9.92 17.81
N ALA A 137 10.69 -10.28 17.35
CA ALA A 137 10.21 -9.94 16.01
C ALA A 137 10.28 -8.43 15.72
N LEU A 138 9.74 -7.63 16.65
CA LEU A 138 9.65 -6.19 16.48
C LEU A 138 10.99 -5.48 16.71
N GLU A 139 11.88 -6.03 17.52
CA GLU A 139 13.26 -5.52 17.69
C GLU A 139 14.09 -5.78 16.42
N ILE A 140 14.02 -6.99 15.84
CA ILE A 140 14.67 -7.31 14.57
C ILE A 140 14.16 -6.36 13.47
N MET A 141 12.85 -6.17 13.39
CA MET A 141 12.26 -5.21 12.46
C MET A 141 12.79 -3.80 12.67
N ASP A 142 12.83 -3.28 13.91
CA ASP A 142 13.34 -1.93 14.23
C ASP A 142 14.80 -1.77 13.81
N MET A 143 15.64 -2.79 14.03
CA MET A 143 17.05 -2.78 13.63
C MET A 143 17.21 -2.75 12.10
N LEU A 144 16.46 -3.58 11.38
CA LEU A 144 16.47 -3.63 9.92
C LEU A 144 16.00 -2.28 9.32
N VAL A 145 14.92 -1.71 9.81
CA VAL A 145 14.40 -0.42 9.35
C VAL A 145 15.39 0.70 9.61
N ARG A 146 16.01 0.75 10.81
CA ARG A 146 16.99 1.79 11.17
C ARG A 146 18.30 1.69 10.41
N SER A 147 18.63 0.53 9.85
CA SER A 147 19.79 0.40 8.97
C SER A 147 19.68 1.26 7.71
N GLY A 148 18.44 1.58 7.29
CA GLY A 148 18.16 2.28 6.04
C GLY A 148 18.46 1.48 4.78
N ALA A 149 18.79 0.18 4.94
CA ALA A 149 19.19 -0.67 3.82
C ALA A 149 18.03 -1.44 3.18
N ILE A 150 16.89 -1.59 3.89
CA ILE A 150 15.76 -2.37 3.38
C ILE A 150 14.64 -1.48 2.83
N ASP A 151 14.03 -1.93 1.74
CA ASP A 151 12.92 -1.23 1.07
C ASP A 151 11.57 -1.69 1.60
N ILE A 152 11.48 -2.95 1.99
CA ILE A 152 10.25 -3.55 2.47
C ILE A 152 10.52 -4.57 3.58
N VAL A 153 9.66 -4.56 4.61
CA VAL A 153 9.60 -5.62 5.62
C VAL A 153 8.16 -6.09 5.79
N VAL A 154 7.96 -7.40 5.78
CA VAL A 154 6.67 -8.04 6.01
C VAL A 154 6.71 -8.78 7.33
N VAL A 155 5.66 -8.66 8.14
CA VAL A 155 5.45 -9.44 9.38
C VAL A 155 4.23 -10.33 9.17
N ASP A 156 4.41 -11.64 9.15
CA ASP A 156 3.34 -12.64 9.01
C ASP A 156 3.33 -13.57 10.23
N SER A 157 2.37 -13.48 11.13
CA SER A 157 1.33 -12.47 11.21
C SER A 157 1.33 -11.77 12.59
N VAL A 158 0.61 -10.65 12.70
CA VAL A 158 0.42 -9.95 13.99
C VAL A 158 -0.19 -10.88 15.04
N ALA A 159 -1.08 -11.79 14.60
CA ALA A 159 -1.73 -12.75 15.51
C ALA A 159 -0.73 -13.67 16.24
N ALA A 160 0.40 -13.96 15.59
CA ALA A 160 1.46 -14.84 16.12
C ALA A 160 2.54 -14.09 16.93
N LEU A 161 2.47 -12.75 17.04
CA LEU A 161 3.38 -11.98 17.88
C LEU A 161 3.00 -12.13 19.35
N VAL A 162 3.39 -13.25 19.95
CA VAL A 162 3.12 -13.56 21.35
C VAL A 162 4.14 -12.84 22.24
N PRO A 163 3.72 -12.05 23.24
CA PRO A 163 4.62 -11.43 24.20
C PRO A 163 5.39 -12.47 25.00
N ARG A 164 6.67 -12.21 25.30
CA ARG A 164 7.52 -13.09 26.09
C ARG A 164 6.88 -13.48 27.42
N ALA A 165 6.29 -12.52 28.13
CA ALA A 165 5.63 -12.77 29.41
C ALA A 165 4.44 -13.75 29.32
N GLU A 166 3.81 -13.86 28.13
CA GLU A 166 2.75 -14.83 27.88
C GLU A 166 3.32 -16.22 27.62
N ILE A 167 4.49 -16.32 26.98
CA ILE A 167 5.19 -17.59 26.72
C ILE A 167 5.77 -18.16 28.01
N GLU A 168 6.33 -17.31 28.87
CA GLU A 168 6.96 -17.70 30.15
C GLU A 168 5.94 -17.91 31.28
N GLY A 169 4.67 -17.47 31.09
CA GLY A 169 3.58 -17.64 32.09
C GLY A 169 3.05 -19.06 32.15
N GLU A 170 2.27 -19.34 33.19
CA GLU A 170 1.62 -20.64 33.33
C GLU A 170 0.33 -20.72 32.50
N MET A 171 -0.03 -21.95 32.10
CA MET A 171 -1.29 -22.18 31.38
C MET A 171 -2.49 -21.75 32.22
N GLY A 172 -3.23 -20.76 31.71
CA GLY A 172 -4.40 -20.18 32.42
C GLY A 172 -4.18 -18.77 32.96
N ASP A 173 -2.95 -18.26 32.92
CA ASP A 173 -2.66 -16.89 33.32
C ASP A 173 -3.35 -15.89 32.40
N SER A 174 -3.83 -14.79 32.96
CA SER A 174 -4.49 -13.73 32.18
C SER A 174 -3.48 -12.70 31.73
N HIS A 175 -3.12 -12.76 30.43
CA HIS A 175 -2.19 -11.82 29.78
C HIS A 175 -2.91 -10.77 28.91
N MET A 176 -4.14 -10.40 29.29
CA MET A 176 -4.97 -9.49 28.49
C MET A 176 -4.27 -8.16 28.18
N GLY A 177 -4.20 -7.84 26.89
CA GLY A 177 -3.71 -6.56 26.39
C GLY A 177 -2.20 -6.41 26.26
N LEU A 178 -1.37 -7.41 26.61
CA LEU A 178 0.08 -7.35 26.46
C LEU A 178 0.47 -7.16 24.99
N GLN A 179 -0.08 -7.96 24.08
CA GLN A 179 0.16 -7.84 22.64
C GLN A 179 -0.23 -6.44 22.11
N ALA A 180 -1.36 -5.88 22.57
CA ALA A 180 -1.78 -4.54 22.16
C ALA A 180 -0.82 -3.44 22.65
N ARG A 181 -0.25 -3.59 23.86
CA ARG A 181 0.78 -2.68 24.38
C ARG A 181 2.07 -2.78 23.60
N LEU A 182 2.54 -4.00 23.32
CA LEU A 182 3.72 -4.29 22.53
C LEU A 182 3.60 -3.65 21.13
N MET A 183 2.51 -3.89 20.42
CA MET A 183 2.24 -3.28 19.12
C MET A 183 2.19 -1.75 19.18
N SER A 184 1.55 -1.18 20.21
CA SER A 184 1.47 0.27 20.36
C SER A 184 2.83 0.90 20.60
N GLN A 185 3.69 0.28 21.38
CA GLN A 185 5.05 0.73 21.67
C GLN A 185 5.93 0.64 20.42
N ALA A 186 5.91 -0.50 19.74
CA ALA A 186 6.70 -0.75 18.53
C ALA A 186 6.35 0.25 17.41
N LEU A 187 5.06 0.38 17.07
CA LEU A 187 4.62 1.28 16.00
C LEU A 187 4.95 2.74 16.30
N ARG A 188 4.83 3.18 17.58
CA ARG A 188 5.23 4.52 17.98
C ARG A 188 6.72 4.77 17.75
N LYS A 189 7.56 3.77 18.06
CA LYS A 189 9.02 3.84 17.93
C LYS A 189 9.46 3.81 16.45
N MET A 190 8.81 2.98 15.62
CA MET A 190 9.25 2.70 14.25
C MET A 190 8.69 3.65 13.19
N THR A 191 7.53 4.28 13.41
CA THR A 191 6.88 5.10 12.37
C THR A 191 7.78 6.21 11.82
N GLY A 192 8.55 6.89 12.68
CA GLY A 192 9.51 7.91 12.26
C GLY A 192 10.68 7.31 11.48
N ALA A 193 11.21 6.18 11.92
CA ALA A 193 12.31 5.48 11.25
C ALA A 193 11.89 4.97 9.87
N LEU A 194 10.70 4.37 9.74
CA LEU A 194 10.13 3.94 8.46
C LEU A 194 10.06 5.09 7.45
N HIS A 195 9.60 6.26 7.90
CA HIS A 195 9.52 7.44 7.03
C HIS A 195 10.91 7.92 6.59
N GLN A 196 11.89 7.95 7.50
CA GLN A 196 13.25 8.39 7.21
C GLN A 196 14.01 7.43 6.30
N SER A 197 13.84 6.12 6.50
CA SER A 197 14.48 5.06 5.70
C SER A 197 13.74 4.76 4.39
N ASN A 198 12.58 5.37 4.16
CA ASN A 198 11.70 5.08 3.01
C ASN A 198 11.26 3.61 2.92
N THR A 199 11.27 2.88 4.06
CA THR A 199 10.94 1.46 4.14
C THR A 199 9.44 1.26 4.26
N THR A 200 8.85 0.40 3.45
CA THR A 200 7.44 -0.02 3.59
C THR A 200 7.35 -1.17 4.59
N ALA A 201 6.49 -1.02 5.60
CA ALA A 201 6.22 -2.06 6.58
C ALA A 201 4.82 -2.65 6.36
N ILE A 202 4.74 -3.94 6.00
CA ILE A 202 3.49 -4.67 5.84
C ILE A 202 3.27 -5.56 7.06
N PHE A 203 2.11 -5.38 7.71
CA PHE A 203 1.63 -6.26 8.76
C PHE A 203 0.44 -7.09 8.25
N ILE A 204 0.63 -8.39 8.15
CA ILE A 204 -0.44 -9.34 7.87
C ILE A 204 -1.20 -9.58 9.16
N ASN A 205 -2.54 -9.54 9.12
CA ASN A 205 -3.36 -9.68 10.30
C ASN A 205 -4.55 -10.60 10.05
N GLN A 206 -5.00 -11.26 11.11
CA GLN A 206 -6.15 -12.16 11.08
C GLN A 206 -7.37 -11.44 11.66
N LEU A 207 -8.54 -11.89 11.23
CA LEU A 207 -9.82 -11.47 11.81
C LEU A 207 -10.20 -12.36 12.98
N ARG A 208 -10.79 -11.75 14.00
CA ARG A 208 -11.40 -12.41 15.14
C ARG A 208 -12.78 -11.83 15.37
N ASP A 209 -13.71 -12.65 15.79
CA ASP A 209 -15.05 -12.21 16.14
C ASP A 209 -15.10 -11.72 17.59
N LYS A 210 -15.72 -10.58 17.79
CA LYS A 210 -16.04 -10.06 19.12
C LYS A 210 -17.33 -10.71 19.61
N ILE A 211 -17.24 -11.34 20.77
CA ILE A 211 -18.42 -11.91 21.43
C ILE A 211 -19.31 -10.76 21.94
N GLY A 212 -20.63 -10.87 21.72
CA GLY A 212 -21.62 -9.94 22.29
C GLY A 212 -21.84 -8.64 21.51
N VAL A 213 -21.38 -8.54 20.26
CA VAL A 213 -21.68 -7.39 19.39
C VAL A 213 -23.00 -7.62 18.66
N PHE A 214 -24.07 -6.92 19.08
CA PHE A 214 -25.39 -7.01 18.46
C PHE A 214 -25.60 -6.02 17.30
N PHE A 215 -24.78 -4.96 17.20
CA PHE A 215 -24.86 -3.94 16.16
C PHE A 215 -23.49 -3.64 15.57
N GLY A 216 -23.40 -3.52 14.24
CA GLY A 216 -22.16 -3.28 13.50
C GLY A 216 -21.42 -4.58 13.16
N SER A 217 -20.18 -4.46 12.61
CA SER A 217 -19.37 -5.64 12.28
C SER A 217 -18.76 -6.24 13.56
N PRO A 218 -18.99 -7.52 13.85
CA PRO A 218 -18.36 -8.22 14.96
C PRO A 218 -16.86 -8.42 14.71
N GLU A 219 -16.40 -8.38 13.47
CA GLU A 219 -15.02 -8.65 13.09
C GLU A 219 -14.05 -7.58 13.60
N THR A 220 -12.93 -8.02 14.13
CA THR A 220 -11.82 -7.16 14.54
C THR A 220 -10.49 -7.82 14.24
N THR A 221 -9.44 -7.00 14.02
CA THR A 221 -8.08 -7.49 13.86
C THR A 221 -7.40 -7.67 15.21
N THR A 222 -6.42 -8.58 15.28
CA THR A 222 -5.59 -8.84 16.48
C THR A 222 -4.59 -7.69 16.74
N GLY A 223 -3.89 -7.70 17.87
CA GLY A 223 -2.89 -6.68 18.22
C GLY A 223 -3.47 -5.32 18.65
N GLY A 224 -4.77 -5.26 18.99
CA GLY A 224 -5.44 -4.07 19.49
C GLY A 224 -5.75 -3.02 18.41
N LYS A 225 -5.79 -1.73 18.83
CA LYS A 225 -6.18 -0.63 17.94
C LYS A 225 -4.99 0.08 17.27
N ALA A 226 -3.75 -0.23 17.66
CA ALA A 226 -2.58 0.53 17.23
C ALA A 226 -2.40 0.56 15.70
N LEU A 227 -2.45 -0.59 15.04
CA LEU A 227 -2.36 -0.67 13.57
C LEU A 227 -3.44 0.15 12.86
N LYS A 228 -4.68 0.17 13.38
CA LYS A 228 -5.76 0.98 12.81
C LYS A 228 -5.43 2.47 12.75
N PHE A 229 -4.64 2.97 13.71
CA PHE A 229 -4.23 4.37 13.74
C PHE A 229 -2.95 4.62 12.96
N TYR A 230 -1.92 3.78 13.13
CA TYR A 230 -0.60 3.98 12.51
C TYR A 230 -0.57 3.62 11.03
N ALA A 231 -1.31 2.62 10.57
CA ALA A 231 -1.37 2.26 9.16
C ALA A 231 -1.84 3.45 8.30
N SER A 232 -1.09 3.71 7.22
CA SER A 232 -1.47 4.65 6.17
C SER A 232 -2.44 4.03 5.18
N VAL A 233 -2.28 2.74 4.91
CA VAL A 233 -3.15 1.94 4.05
C VAL A 233 -3.62 0.71 4.82
N ARG A 234 -4.90 0.35 4.70
CA ARG A 234 -5.47 -0.88 5.24
C ARG A 234 -6.28 -1.58 4.15
N LEU A 235 -5.96 -2.84 3.93
CA LEU A 235 -6.54 -3.69 2.88
C LEU A 235 -7.32 -4.84 3.54
N ASP A 236 -8.63 -4.92 3.26
CA ASP A 236 -9.48 -6.05 3.61
C ASP A 236 -9.52 -7.01 2.43
N VAL A 237 -8.93 -8.19 2.59
CA VAL A 237 -8.75 -9.21 1.55
C VAL A 237 -9.76 -10.33 1.77
N ARG A 238 -10.63 -10.58 0.78
CA ARG A 238 -11.69 -11.57 0.84
C ARG A 238 -11.69 -12.46 -0.39
N ARG A 239 -11.76 -13.78 -0.19
CA ARG A 239 -12.12 -14.70 -1.26
C ARG A 239 -13.63 -14.57 -1.52
N ILE A 240 -14.03 -14.36 -2.76
CA ILE A 240 -15.43 -14.22 -3.17
C ILE A 240 -15.94 -15.39 -4.00
N GLU A 241 -15.03 -16.07 -4.73
CA GLU A 241 -15.39 -17.19 -5.58
C GLU A 241 -14.22 -18.17 -5.68
N THR A 242 -14.52 -19.46 -5.89
CA THR A 242 -13.52 -20.46 -6.23
C THR A 242 -13.53 -20.69 -7.73
N LEU A 243 -12.38 -20.49 -8.38
CA LEU A 243 -12.21 -20.75 -9.80
C LEU A 243 -12.02 -22.25 -10.02
N LYS A 244 -12.73 -22.79 -11.01
CA LYS A 244 -12.71 -24.22 -11.33
C LYS A 244 -12.38 -24.43 -12.80
N ASP A 245 -11.60 -25.48 -13.06
CA ASP A 245 -11.46 -26.08 -14.37
C ASP A 245 -12.08 -27.48 -14.33
N GLY A 246 -13.24 -27.63 -14.97
CA GLY A 246 -14.08 -28.79 -14.79
C GLY A 246 -14.58 -28.96 -13.34
N GLN A 247 -14.11 -30.00 -12.65
CA GLN A 247 -14.41 -30.24 -11.22
C GLN A 247 -13.32 -29.78 -10.28
N ASP A 248 -12.12 -29.47 -10.78
CA ASP A 248 -10.96 -29.13 -9.98
C ASP A 248 -10.91 -27.64 -9.65
N ALA A 249 -10.62 -27.33 -8.40
CA ALA A 249 -10.39 -25.96 -7.96
C ALA A 249 -8.97 -25.52 -8.38
N VAL A 250 -8.87 -24.55 -9.29
CA VAL A 250 -7.59 -24.07 -9.84
C VAL A 250 -7.15 -22.73 -9.26
N GLY A 251 -8.04 -22.05 -8.55
CA GLY A 251 -7.74 -20.74 -7.99
C GLY A 251 -8.91 -20.13 -7.23
N ASN A 252 -8.74 -18.89 -6.84
CA ASN A 252 -9.76 -18.09 -6.17
C ASN A 252 -9.87 -16.71 -6.80
N ARG A 253 -11.08 -16.22 -6.96
CA ARG A 253 -11.33 -14.79 -7.17
C ARG A 253 -11.30 -14.09 -5.83
N THR A 254 -10.47 -13.08 -5.73
CA THR A 254 -10.21 -12.34 -4.50
C THR A 254 -10.63 -10.89 -4.69
N ARG A 255 -11.33 -10.36 -3.69
CA ARG A 255 -11.65 -8.93 -3.59
C ARG A 255 -10.82 -8.30 -2.51
N VAL A 256 -10.19 -7.17 -2.82
CA VAL A 256 -9.47 -6.34 -1.87
C VAL A 256 -10.17 -4.99 -1.76
N LYS A 257 -10.60 -4.64 -0.56
CA LYS A 257 -11.17 -3.32 -0.26
C LYS A 257 -10.15 -2.43 0.44
N VAL A 258 -9.91 -1.27 -0.12
CA VAL A 258 -9.06 -0.24 0.51
C VAL A 258 -9.87 0.49 1.57
N VAL A 259 -9.86 -0.01 2.81
CA VAL A 259 -10.72 0.51 3.89
C VAL A 259 -10.14 1.76 4.57
N LYS A 260 -8.85 2.00 4.40
CA LYS A 260 -8.16 3.21 4.83
C LYS A 260 -7.06 3.55 3.85
N ASN A 261 -6.96 4.81 3.49
CA ASN A 261 -5.89 5.34 2.67
C ASN A 261 -5.61 6.79 3.08
N LYS A 262 -4.36 7.09 3.45
CA LYS A 262 -3.92 8.46 3.80
C LYS A 262 -3.23 9.19 2.65
N VAL A 263 -3.03 8.51 1.52
CA VAL A 263 -2.28 9.04 0.37
C VAL A 263 -3.15 9.22 -0.88
N ALA A 264 -4.38 8.70 -0.86
CA ALA A 264 -5.39 8.86 -1.91
C ALA A 264 -6.80 8.64 -1.32
N PRO A 265 -7.89 8.93 -2.05
CA PRO A 265 -9.26 8.64 -1.59
C PRO A 265 -9.44 7.15 -1.29
N PRO A 266 -9.96 6.78 -0.09
CA PRO A 266 -10.19 5.40 0.32
C PRO A 266 -11.48 4.82 -0.28
N PHE A 267 -11.79 3.56 0.11
CA PHE A 267 -13.01 2.79 -0.17
C PHE A 267 -13.17 2.25 -1.58
N LYS A 268 -12.15 2.41 -2.43
CA LYS A 268 -12.08 1.69 -3.70
C LYS A 268 -11.90 0.19 -3.47
N GLN A 269 -12.30 -0.60 -4.45
CA GLN A 269 -12.18 -2.06 -4.43
C GLN A 269 -11.44 -2.52 -5.68
N ALA A 270 -10.70 -3.61 -5.54
CA ALA A 270 -10.06 -4.31 -6.63
C ALA A 270 -10.45 -5.79 -6.58
N GLU A 271 -10.67 -6.39 -7.73
CA GLU A 271 -10.88 -7.83 -7.86
C GLU A 271 -9.84 -8.40 -8.82
N PHE A 272 -9.30 -9.55 -8.47
CA PHE A 272 -8.36 -10.29 -9.29
C PHE A 272 -8.38 -11.76 -8.94
N ASP A 273 -7.88 -12.56 -9.86
CA ASP A 273 -7.80 -14.00 -9.71
C ASP A 273 -6.43 -14.40 -9.13
N ILE A 274 -6.43 -15.26 -8.11
CA ILE A 274 -5.23 -15.92 -7.58
C ILE A 274 -5.28 -17.36 -8.04
N ILE A 275 -4.34 -17.76 -8.90
CA ILE A 275 -4.21 -19.12 -9.41
C ILE A 275 -3.26 -19.91 -8.50
N TYR A 276 -3.65 -21.12 -8.11
CA TYR A 276 -2.87 -21.96 -7.23
C TYR A 276 -1.51 -22.32 -7.86
N GLY A 277 -0.45 -22.11 -7.10
CA GLY A 277 0.93 -22.32 -7.54
C GLY A 277 1.50 -21.28 -8.50
N VAL A 278 0.71 -20.29 -8.93
CA VAL A 278 1.12 -19.22 -9.85
C VAL A 278 1.01 -17.84 -9.21
N GLY A 279 -0.02 -17.62 -8.36
CA GLY A 279 -0.28 -16.35 -7.70
C GLY A 279 -1.30 -15.48 -8.44
N ILE A 280 -1.14 -14.16 -8.31
CA ILE A 280 -2.05 -13.16 -8.92
C ILE A 280 -1.94 -13.25 -10.44
N SER A 281 -3.08 -13.47 -11.11
CA SER A 281 -3.18 -13.49 -12.57
C SER A 281 -3.15 -12.06 -13.12
N ARG A 282 -1.96 -11.63 -13.58
CA ARG A 282 -1.76 -10.32 -14.22
C ARG A 282 -2.59 -10.20 -15.48
N GLU A 283 -2.46 -11.18 -16.38
CA GLU A 283 -3.11 -11.17 -17.69
C GLU A 283 -4.64 -11.27 -17.55
N GLY A 284 -5.13 -12.05 -16.59
CA GLY A 284 -6.55 -12.10 -16.26
C GLY A 284 -7.09 -10.74 -15.81
N SER A 285 -6.32 -10.01 -15.02
CA SER A 285 -6.65 -8.65 -14.59
C SER A 285 -6.63 -7.64 -15.74
N LEU A 286 -5.65 -7.77 -16.66
CA LEU A 286 -5.58 -6.92 -17.85
C LEU A 286 -6.79 -7.10 -18.77
N ILE A 287 -7.26 -8.34 -18.94
CA ILE A 287 -8.47 -8.63 -19.72
C ILE A 287 -9.69 -8.01 -19.05
N ASP A 288 -9.90 -8.24 -17.75
CA ASP A 288 -11.07 -7.73 -17.02
C ASP A 288 -11.12 -6.20 -17.09
N MET A 289 -10.03 -5.53 -16.76
CA MET A 289 -9.95 -4.08 -16.81
C MET A 289 -10.00 -3.52 -18.24
N GLY A 290 -9.30 -4.17 -19.16
CA GLY A 290 -9.32 -3.78 -20.57
C GLY A 290 -10.72 -3.79 -21.17
N VAL A 291 -11.55 -4.76 -20.76
CA VAL A 291 -12.96 -4.83 -21.15
C VAL A 291 -13.77 -3.72 -20.47
N GLU A 292 -13.55 -3.47 -19.17
CA GLU A 292 -14.27 -2.45 -18.41
C GLU A 292 -14.09 -1.05 -19.01
N ILE A 293 -12.88 -0.70 -19.43
CA ILE A 293 -12.56 0.62 -20.02
C ILE A 293 -12.61 0.64 -21.55
N GLY A 294 -12.97 -0.48 -22.20
CA GLY A 294 -13.18 -0.56 -23.64
C GLY A 294 -11.91 -0.67 -24.49
N ILE A 295 -10.74 -0.88 -23.90
CA ILE A 295 -9.47 -1.17 -24.58
C ILE A 295 -9.52 -2.57 -25.20
N VAL A 296 -9.95 -3.57 -24.45
CA VAL A 296 -10.23 -4.91 -24.93
C VAL A 296 -11.71 -5.03 -25.26
N LYS A 297 -12.05 -5.45 -26.45
CA LYS A 297 -13.44 -5.66 -26.87
C LYS A 297 -13.87 -7.10 -26.59
N LYS A 298 -15.04 -7.26 -25.97
CA LYS A 298 -15.69 -8.56 -25.76
C LYS A 298 -16.94 -8.67 -26.63
N SER A 299 -16.95 -9.64 -27.53
CA SER A 299 -18.11 -9.96 -28.38
C SER A 299 -18.49 -11.42 -28.19
N GLY A 300 -19.59 -11.66 -27.47
CA GLY A 300 -19.97 -12.99 -27.02
C GLY A 300 -18.88 -13.60 -26.14
N ALA A 301 -18.31 -14.74 -26.57
CA ALA A 301 -17.21 -15.40 -25.88
C ALA A 301 -15.81 -14.92 -26.34
N TRP A 302 -15.71 -14.10 -27.39
CA TRP A 302 -14.45 -13.68 -28.01
C TRP A 302 -13.93 -12.38 -27.40
N PHE A 303 -12.62 -12.37 -27.15
CA PHE A 303 -11.87 -11.19 -26.74
C PHE A 303 -10.97 -10.73 -27.88
N THR A 304 -10.97 -9.44 -28.17
CA THR A 304 -10.17 -8.83 -29.24
C THR A 304 -9.49 -7.55 -28.76
N TYR A 305 -8.31 -7.30 -29.28
CA TYR A 305 -7.53 -6.08 -29.01
C TYR A 305 -6.98 -5.55 -30.33
N GLU A 306 -7.27 -4.28 -30.66
CA GLU A 306 -6.84 -3.59 -31.91
C GLU A 306 -7.17 -4.35 -33.21
N GLY A 307 -8.14 -5.24 -33.19
CA GLY A 307 -8.54 -6.06 -34.35
C GLY A 307 -8.05 -7.50 -34.29
N ASP A 308 -7.04 -7.79 -33.47
CA ASP A 308 -6.51 -9.13 -33.26
C ASP A 308 -7.32 -9.92 -32.23
N GLN A 309 -7.54 -11.20 -32.50
CA GLN A 309 -8.25 -12.10 -31.61
C GLN A 309 -7.31 -12.59 -30.49
N LEU A 310 -7.62 -12.28 -29.22
CA LEU A 310 -6.89 -12.82 -28.07
C LEU A 310 -7.32 -14.26 -27.74
N GLY A 311 -8.58 -14.62 -28.01
CA GLY A 311 -9.07 -15.97 -27.77
C GLY A 311 -10.57 -16.06 -27.48
N GLN A 312 -11.08 -17.28 -27.52
CA GLN A 312 -12.46 -17.60 -27.12
C GLN A 312 -12.47 -18.01 -25.64
N GLY A 313 -13.13 -17.24 -24.80
CA GLY A 313 -13.13 -17.41 -23.34
C GLY A 313 -11.93 -16.70 -22.67
N LYS A 314 -12.11 -16.37 -21.39
CA LYS A 314 -11.10 -15.63 -20.61
C LYS A 314 -9.78 -16.40 -20.46
N GLU A 315 -9.86 -17.73 -20.26
CA GLU A 315 -8.66 -18.55 -20.06
C GLU A 315 -7.78 -18.62 -21.32
N ASN A 316 -8.39 -18.76 -22.50
CA ASN A 316 -7.62 -18.75 -23.76
C ASN A 316 -7.02 -17.37 -24.03
N ALA A 317 -7.76 -16.29 -23.77
CA ALA A 317 -7.22 -14.94 -23.90
C ALA A 317 -6.09 -14.68 -22.90
N ARG A 318 -6.19 -15.22 -21.68
CA ARG A 318 -5.12 -15.16 -20.65
C ARG A 318 -3.88 -15.91 -21.12
N ALA A 319 -4.04 -17.14 -21.58
CA ALA A 319 -2.93 -17.93 -22.11
C ALA A 319 -2.23 -17.22 -23.28
N PHE A 320 -3.00 -16.65 -24.20
CA PHE A 320 -2.48 -15.89 -25.31
C PHE A 320 -1.62 -14.68 -24.85
N LEU A 321 -2.07 -13.92 -23.83
CA LEU A 321 -1.31 -12.80 -23.28
C LEU A 321 -0.04 -13.25 -22.54
N ILE A 322 -0.05 -14.43 -21.92
CA ILE A 322 1.16 -15.02 -21.31
C ILE A 322 2.21 -15.30 -22.38
N ASP A 323 1.79 -15.86 -23.52
CA ASP A 323 2.66 -16.18 -24.66
C ASP A 323 3.09 -14.92 -25.44
N ASN A 324 2.38 -13.80 -25.25
CA ASN A 324 2.64 -12.52 -25.94
C ASN A 324 2.85 -11.36 -24.93
N PRO A 325 3.97 -11.34 -24.19
CA PRO A 325 4.21 -10.37 -23.12
C PRO A 325 4.27 -8.92 -23.59
N ASP A 326 4.72 -8.65 -24.82
CA ASP A 326 4.75 -7.29 -25.38
C ASP A 326 3.34 -6.72 -25.54
N LEU A 327 2.39 -7.55 -26.00
CA LEU A 327 1.00 -7.16 -26.10
C LEU A 327 0.36 -6.93 -24.73
N ALA A 328 0.68 -7.80 -23.76
CA ALA A 328 0.24 -7.61 -22.38
C ALA A 328 0.76 -6.30 -21.77
N ASN A 329 2.03 -5.95 -22.04
CA ASN A 329 2.63 -4.69 -21.58
C ASN A 329 1.98 -3.46 -22.24
N ASP A 330 1.63 -3.54 -23.53
CA ASP A 330 0.94 -2.45 -24.23
C ASP A 330 -0.46 -2.22 -23.65
N ILE A 331 -1.23 -3.30 -23.45
CA ILE A 331 -2.55 -3.23 -22.79
C ILE A 331 -2.41 -2.63 -21.40
N GLU A 332 -1.44 -3.08 -20.59
CA GLU A 332 -1.21 -2.54 -19.24
C GLU A 332 -0.89 -1.05 -19.28
N THR A 333 -0.02 -0.63 -20.18
CA THR A 333 0.36 0.77 -20.33
C THR A 333 -0.84 1.64 -20.65
N LYS A 334 -1.70 1.22 -21.58
CA LYS A 334 -2.94 1.93 -21.93
C LYS A 334 -3.92 1.97 -20.75
N ILE A 335 -4.06 0.85 -20.03
CA ILE A 335 -4.89 0.82 -18.81
C ILE A 335 -4.36 1.83 -17.80
N ARG A 336 -3.08 1.78 -17.45
CA ARG A 336 -2.47 2.69 -16.46
C ARG A 336 -2.63 4.15 -16.88
N THR A 337 -2.38 4.47 -18.14
CA THR A 337 -2.52 5.83 -18.68
C THR A 337 -3.95 6.37 -18.57
N SER A 338 -4.96 5.52 -18.77
CA SER A 338 -6.36 5.95 -18.65
C SER A 338 -6.82 6.26 -17.20
N TYR A 339 -6.08 5.78 -16.19
CA TYR A 339 -6.35 6.03 -14.78
C TYR A 339 -5.42 7.07 -14.15
N VAL A 340 -4.34 7.47 -14.83
CA VAL A 340 -3.57 8.65 -14.40
C VAL A 340 -4.51 9.85 -14.61
N PRO A 341 -4.80 10.66 -13.57
CA PRO A 341 -5.48 11.92 -13.79
C PRO A 341 -4.72 12.67 -14.87
N ALA A 342 -5.41 13.14 -15.90
CA ALA A 342 -4.80 14.00 -16.90
C ALA A 342 -3.98 15.04 -16.13
N GLU A 343 -2.67 15.10 -16.41
CA GLU A 343 -1.75 16.05 -15.77
C GLU A 343 -2.45 17.39 -15.73
N VAL A 344 -2.31 18.09 -14.63
CA VAL A 344 -2.73 19.50 -14.51
C VAL A 344 -2.39 20.16 -15.85
N ASP A 345 -3.45 20.64 -16.51
CA ASP A 345 -3.41 21.26 -17.83
C ASP A 345 -2.07 22.00 -17.99
N PRO A 346 -1.25 21.71 -19.02
CA PRO A 346 0.03 22.39 -19.23
C PRO A 346 -0.10 23.91 -19.20
N ALA A 347 -1.28 24.45 -19.54
CA ALA A 347 -1.62 25.86 -19.39
C ALA A 347 -1.72 26.32 -17.92
N LEU A 348 -2.14 25.44 -17.00
CA LEU A 348 -2.14 25.74 -15.55
C LEU A 348 -0.72 25.62 -14.95
N ALA A 349 0.08 24.69 -15.44
CA ALA A 349 1.50 24.54 -15.05
C ALA A 349 2.32 25.77 -15.54
N ALA A 350 2.10 26.21 -16.77
CA ALA A 350 2.75 27.42 -17.33
C ALA A 350 2.32 28.70 -16.59
N ALA A 351 1.05 28.80 -16.17
CA ALA A 351 0.55 29.95 -15.41
C ALA A 351 1.13 30.01 -13.97
N VAL A 352 1.50 28.86 -13.40
CA VAL A 352 2.20 28.81 -12.10
C VAL A 352 3.67 29.19 -12.25
N ASP A 353 4.33 28.78 -13.35
CA ASP A 353 5.70 29.18 -13.65
C ASP A 353 5.83 30.67 -14.00
N GLU A 354 4.87 31.26 -14.75
CA GLU A 354 4.81 32.72 -14.97
C GLU A 354 4.57 33.50 -13.67
N ALA A 355 3.72 32.99 -12.78
CA ALA A 355 3.45 33.64 -11.48
C ALA A 355 4.63 33.56 -10.51
N THR A 356 5.56 32.63 -10.70
CA THR A 356 6.79 32.50 -9.89
C THR A 356 7.98 33.23 -10.52
N ALA A 357 7.97 33.51 -11.82
CA ALA A 357 9.02 34.28 -12.51
C ALA A 357 8.95 35.80 -12.21
N ASP A 358 7.78 36.32 -11.76
CA ASP A 358 7.61 37.73 -11.40
C ASP A 358 7.96 38.09 -9.94
N VAL A 359 8.60 37.18 -9.21
CA VAL A 359 9.10 37.43 -7.84
C VAL A 359 10.60 37.20 -7.77
N GLU A 360 11.35 37.91 -8.59
CA GLU A 360 12.75 38.23 -8.31
C GLU A 360 12.80 39.53 -7.49
N PHE A 361 13.11 39.37 -6.21
CA PHE A 361 13.77 40.38 -5.39
C PHE A 361 14.69 39.71 -4.37
#